data_ce3508ca1255a2166ef1838b7688d848
#
_entry.id   ce3508ca1255a2166ef1838b7688d848
#
_cell.length_a   1.000
_cell.length_b   1.000
_cell.length_c   1.000
_cell.angle_alpha   90.00
_cell.angle_beta   90.00
_cell.angle_gamma   90.00
#
_symmetry.space_group_name_H-M   'P 1'
#
loop_
_entity.id
_entity.type
_entity.pdbx_description
1 polymer ?
#
loop_
_entity_poly.entity_id
_entity_poly.type
_entity_poly.pdbx_seq_one_letter_code
_entity_poly.pdbx_strand_id
1 'polypeptide(L)'
;CNLHCKGCWAAEYGNRLNLSFEDMDRIVTEGEALGIHWYMCTGGEPTCRKEDLFKLAAKHQSSVFHLFTNGTLIDQAFCDRVKEVGNMAFFISIEGIGDATDDRRGEGVYDRVMHAMDLMKENGLLFGTSICYTSANYKAVTSDEFMDMLISHGVRFNWYFHYMPIGDGANVDLMLNAEQREYMIHRVREIRGFTGGKPIFCIDFQNDGEYIDGCIAGGRQYAHINPAGDVEPCVFIHYSNANIHDKSLLECLQQPLFKEYHKGQPFNNNHLRPCPMLENPELLGEMVKRSGAHSTDMQQPESTDDVFRRCRPYADQWTPSAERIWEEEHPGCTSCASCSGCA
;
A
#
# COMPACT_ATOMS: atom_id res chain seq x y z
N CYS A 1 -3.66 1.04 -17.07
CA CYS A 1 -3.59 2.42 -16.55
C CYS A 1 -3.67 3.43 -17.68
N ASN A 2 -4.20 4.61 -17.37
CA ASN A 2 -4.26 5.74 -18.31
C ASN A 2 -3.16 6.80 -18.06
N LEU A 3 -2.24 6.55 -17.11
CA LEU A 3 -1.08 7.38 -16.80
C LEU A 3 0.22 6.55 -16.85
N HIS A 4 1.37 7.25 -16.90
CA HIS A 4 2.71 6.67 -16.90
C HIS A 4 3.59 7.36 -15.83
N CYS A 5 3.25 7.13 -14.56
CA CYS A 5 3.90 7.80 -13.44
C CYS A 5 5.36 7.32 -13.26
N LYS A 6 6.28 8.24 -12.94
CA LYS A 6 7.68 7.92 -12.64
C LYS A 6 7.79 7.02 -11.41
N GLY A 7 8.51 5.90 -11.51
CA GLY A 7 8.71 4.96 -10.42
C GLY A 7 7.41 4.30 -9.92
N CYS A 8 6.49 3.98 -10.85
CA CYS A 8 5.26 3.28 -10.51
C CYS A 8 5.54 1.80 -10.26
N TRP A 9 5.21 1.30 -9.06
CA TRP A 9 5.36 -0.12 -8.71
C TRP A 9 4.56 -1.05 -9.63
N ALA A 10 3.40 -0.60 -10.13
CA ALA A 10 2.54 -1.38 -11.01
C ALA A 10 3.00 -1.37 -12.48
N ALA A 11 4.05 -0.62 -12.85
CA ALA A 11 4.60 -0.60 -14.21
C ALA A 11 5.11 -1.99 -14.62
N GLU A 12 5.55 -2.80 -13.65
CA GLU A 12 5.99 -4.18 -13.84
C GLU A 12 4.96 -5.05 -14.57
N TYR A 13 3.67 -4.81 -14.35
CA TYR A 13 2.60 -5.58 -14.99
C TYR A 13 2.33 -5.19 -16.46
N GLY A 14 2.89 -4.09 -16.96
CA GLY A 14 2.88 -3.68 -18.36
C GLY A 14 1.50 -3.49 -19.00
N ASN A 15 0.44 -3.37 -18.23
CA ASN A 15 -0.97 -3.27 -18.68
C ASN A 15 -1.44 -4.38 -19.64
N ARG A 16 -0.81 -5.55 -19.60
CA ARG A 16 -1.06 -6.64 -20.56
C ARG A 16 -2.15 -7.60 -20.12
N LEU A 17 -2.30 -7.77 -18.81
CA LEU A 17 -3.26 -8.70 -18.21
C LEU A 17 -4.19 -7.97 -17.25
N ASN A 18 -5.35 -8.54 -17.03
CA ASN A 18 -6.32 -8.13 -16.02
C ASN A 18 -7.08 -9.36 -15.58
N LEU A 19 -7.45 -9.43 -14.31
CA LEU A 19 -8.42 -10.41 -13.84
C LEU A 19 -9.74 -10.22 -14.58
N SER A 20 -10.39 -11.30 -14.97
CA SER A 20 -11.75 -11.23 -15.54
C SER A 20 -12.75 -10.78 -14.47
N PHE A 21 -13.96 -10.39 -14.88
CA PHE A 21 -15.02 -10.12 -13.91
C PHE A 21 -15.33 -11.38 -13.09
N GLU A 22 -15.36 -12.53 -13.76
CA GLU A 22 -15.62 -13.84 -13.15
C GLU A 22 -14.56 -14.20 -12.11
N ASP A 23 -13.28 -13.88 -12.34
CA ASP A 23 -12.22 -14.07 -11.35
C ASP A 23 -12.44 -13.18 -10.12
N MET A 24 -12.70 -11.89 -10.33
CA MET A 24 -12.98 -10.95 -9.23
C MET A 24 -14.19 -11.37 -8.41
N ASP A 25 -15.26 -11.76 -9.08
CA ASP A 25 -16.50 -12.24 -8.47
C ASP A 25 -16.27 -13.50 -7.62
N ARG A 26 -15.50 -14.44 -8.14
CA ARG A 26 -15.13 -15.67 -7.43
C ARG A 26 -14.26 -15.38 -6.22
N ILE A 27 -13.23 -14.51 -6.35
CA ILE A 27 -12.37 -14.11 -5.25
C ILE A 27 -13.20 -13.51 -4.11
N VAL A 28 -14.13 -12.61 -4.42
CA VAL A 28 -14.97 -11.98 -3.40
C VAL A 28 -15.94 -13.01 -2.80
N THR A 29 -16.57 -13.87 -3.61
CA THR A 29 -17.46 -14.91 -3.13
C THR A 29 -16.75 -15.88 -2.17
N GLU A 30 -15.58 -16.37 -2.54
CA GLU A 30 -14.76 -17.25 -1.67
C GLU A 30 -14.25 -16.51 -0.43
N GLY A 31 -13.88 -15.23 -0.56
CA GLY A 31 -13.45 -14.40 0.54
C GLY A 31 -14.57 -14.14 1.56
N GLU A 32 -15.78 -13.80 1.12
CA GLU A 32 -16.95 -13.64 2.00
C GLU A 32 -17.22 -14.92 2.80
N ALA A 33 -17.09 -16.09 2.16
CA ALA A 33 -17.23 -17.37 2.85
C ALA A 33 -16.14 -17.63 3.91
N LEU A 34 -14.99 -16.96 3.80
CA LEU A 34 -13.89 -16.99 4.76
C LEU A 34 -13.94 -15.83 5.78
N GLY A 35 -14.96 -14.97 5.71
CA GLY A 35 -15.08 -13.79 6.59
C GLY A 35 -14.28 -12.59 6.13
N ILE A 36 -13.79 -12.57 4.89
CA ILE A 36 -13.09 -11.43 4.29
C ILE A 36 -14.11 -10.54 3.61
N HIS A 37 -14.28 -9.32 4.14
CA HIS A 37 -15.27 -8.34 3.67
C HIS A 37 -14.68 -7.00 3.26
N TRP A 38 -13.37 -6.89 3.17
CA TRP A 38 -12.67 -5.68 2.79
C TRP A 38 -11.71 -5.96 1.63
N TYR A 39 -11.97 -5.33 0.50
CA TYR A 39 -11.21 -5.51 -0.72
C TYR A 39 -10.62 -4.18 -1.18
N MET A 40 -9.31 -4.18 -1.44
CA MET A 40 -8.59 -3.03 -1.99
C MET A 40 -8.36 -3.25 -3.49
N CYS A 41 -9.00 -2.44 -4.32
CA CYS A 41 -8.82 -2.46 -5.77
C CYS A 41 -7.71 -1.49 -6.15
N THR A 42 -6.63 -2.03 -6.64
CA THR A 42 -5.45 -1.30 -7.12
C THR A 42 -5.14 -1.68 -8.57
N GLY A 43 -3.87 -1.67 -8.93
CA GLY A 43 -3.38 -2.09 -10.24
C GLY A 43 -2.83 -0.91 -11.01
N GLY A 44 -3.14 -0.83 -12.29
CA GLY A 44 -2.89 0.37 -13.07
C GLY A 44 -3.82 1.50 -12.60
N GLU A 45 -4.98 1.64 -13.24
CA GLU A 45 -6.04 2.52 -12.78
C GLU A 45 -7.35 1.73 -12.70
N PRO A 46 -7.89 1.47 -11.51
CA PRO A 46 -9.09 0.65 -11.37
C PRO A 46 -10.33 1.28 -12.02
N THR A 47 -10.44 2.60 -12.05
CA THR A 47 -11.59 3.28 -12.69
C THR A 47 -11.64 3.16 -14.21
N CYS A 48 -10.54 2.71 -14.86
CA CYS A 48 -10.60 2.27 -16.26
C CYS A 48 -11.56 1.07 -16.45
N ARG A 49 -11.87 0.34 -15.37
CA ARG A 49 -12.80 -0.80 -15.33
C ARG A 49 -13.99 -0.53 -14.43
N LYS A 50 -14.43 0.72 -14.37
CA LYS A 50 -15.50 1.16 -13.47
C LYS A 50 -16.79 0.34 -13.58
N GLU A 51 -17.15 -0.14 -14.77
CA GLU A 51 -18.37 -0.95 -14.97
C GLU A 51 -18.28 -2.31 -14.25
N ASP A 52 -17.13 -2.99 -14.33
CA ASP A 52 -16.89 -4.23 -13.59
C ASP A 52 -16.92 -4.00 -12.09
N LEU A 53 -16.30 -2.91 -11.63
CA LEU A 53 -16.25 -2.57 -10.20
C LEU A 53 -17.61 -2.22 -9.64
N PHE A 54 -18.44 -1.47 -10.36
CA PHE A 54 -19.82 -1.19 -9.95
C PHE A 54 -20.67 -2.46 -9.94
N LYS A 55 -20.51 -3.33 -10.94
CA LYS A 55 -21.19 -4.62 -10.97
C LYS A 55 -20.79 -5.51 -9.80
N LEU A 56 -19.49 -5.53 -9.46
CA LEU A 56 -18.95 -6.28 -8.32
C LEU A 56 -19.51 -5.73 -6.99
N ALA A 57 -19.43 -4.41 -6.79
CA ALA A 57 -19.94 -3.74 -5.59
C ALA A 57 -21.46 -3.94 -5.41
N ALA A 58 -22.24 -3.83 -6.49
CA ALA A 58 -23.69 -4.07 -6.47
C ALA A 58 -24.02 -5.52 -6.08
N LYS A 59 -23.23 -6.50 -6.52
CA LYS A 59 -23.44 -7.92 -6.22
C LYS A 59 -23.06 -8.29 -4.77
N HIS A 60 -22.00 -7.70 -4.24
CA HIS A 60 -21.39 -8.06 -2.95
C HIS A 60 -21.63 -6.99 -1.89
N GLN A 61 -22.88 -6.82 -1.49
CA GLN A 61 -23.30 -5.76 -0.54
C GLN A 61 -22.84 -6.01 0.91
N SER A 62 -22.36 -7.21 1.25
CA SER A 62 -21.76 -7.52 2.53
C SER A 62 -20.27 -7.11 2.62
N SER A 63 -19.68 -6.70 1.49
CA SER A 63 -18.28 -6.33 1.36
C SER A 63 -18.10 -4.86 1.03
N VAL A 64 -16.94 -4.30 1.39
CA VAL A 64 -16.54 -2.91 1.09
C VAL A 64 -15.38 -2.92 0.12
N PHE A 65 -15.43 -2.06 -0.88
CA PHE A 65 -14.41 -1.91 -1.91
C PHE A 65 -13.71 -0.56 -1.79
N HIS A 66 -12.41 -0.60 -1.47
CA HIS A 66 -11.56 0.58 -1.44
C HIS A 66 -10.73 0.66 -2.73
N LEU A 67 -10.85 1.76 -3.46
CA LEU A 67 -10.15 1.97 -4.72
C LEU A 67 -8.97 2.93 -4.53
N PHE A 68 -7.77 2.48 -4.90
CA PHE A 68 -6.62 3.35 -5.09
C PHE A 68 -6.65 3.89 -6.51
N THR A 69 -7.00 5.15 -6.69
CA THR A 69 -7.24 5.75 -7.99
C THR A 69 -6.39 7.01 -8.21
N ASN A 70 -6.00 7.26 -9.46
CA ASN A 70 -5.40 8.55 -9.82
C ASN A 70 -6.43 9.69 -9.94
N GLY A 71 -7.72 9.41 -9.77
CA GLY A 71 -8.80 10.38 -9.75
C GLY A 71 -9.19 10.98 -11.10
N THR A 72 -8.40 10.77 -12.15
CA THR A 72 -8.57 11.50 -13.43
C THR A 72 -9.80 11.10 -14.25
N LEU A 73 -10.50 10.03 -13.87
CA LEU A 73 -11.72 9.53 -14.54
C LEU A 73 -12.96 9.66 -13.65
N ILE A 74 -12.87 10.40 -12.55
CA ILE A 74 -14.01 10.69 -11.67
C ILE A 74 -14.79 11.86 -12.25
N ASP A 75 -16.05 11.61 -12.56
CA ASP A 75 -17.01 12.57 -13.06
C ASP A 75 -18.32 12.48 -12.25
N GLN A 76 -19.30 13.34 -12.52
CA GLN A 76 -20.57 13.34 -11.79
C GLN A 76 -21.31 12.01 -11.94
N ALA A 77 -21.29 11.40 -13.12
CA ALA A 77 -21.95 10.10 -13.36
C ALA A 77 -21.28 8.99 -12.53
N PHE A 78 -19.97 9.05 -12.35
CA PHE A 78 -19.24 8.14 -11.44
C PHE A 78 -19.70 8.33 -10.00
N CYS A 79 -19.78 9.59 -9.52
CA CYS A 79 -20.23 9.90 -8.15
C CYS A 79 -21.68 9.41 -7.91
N ASP A 80 -22.56 9.57 -8.87
CA ASP A 80 -23.96 9.09 -8.78
C ASP A 80 -24.00 7.56 -8.64
N ARG A 81 -23.20 6.84 -9.43
CA ARG A 81 -23.11 5.38 -9.36
C ARG A 81 -22.52 4.90 -8.02
N VAL A 82 -21.53 5.61 -7.47
CA VAL A 82 -20.97 5.32 -6.14
C VAL A 82 -22.05 5.41 -5.07
N LYS A 83 -22.90 6.43 -5.12
CA LYS A 83 -24.05 6.58 -4.19
C LYS A 83 -25.06 5.44 -4.33
N GLU A 84 -25.30 4.98 -5.55
CA GLU A 84 -26.24 3.87 -5.81
C GLU A 84 -25.75 2.55 -5.19
N VAL A 85 -24.45 2.21 -5.32
CA VAL A 85 -23.91 0.97 -4.76
C VAL A 85 -23.67 1.05 -3.25
N GLY A 86 -23.21 2.20 -2.73
CA GLY A 86 -23.13 2.52 -1.31
C GLY A 86 -22.01 1.86 -0.50
N ASN A 87 -21.21 0.98 -1.10
CA ASN A 87 -20.15 0.20 -0.44
C ASN A 87 -18.76 0.41 -1.05
N MET A 88 -18.50 1.58 -1.59
CA MET A 88 -17.20 1.97 -2.15
C MET A 88 -16.62 3.18 -1.42
N ALA A 89 -15.31 3.18 -1.21
CA ALA A 89 -14.55 4.32 -0.72
C ALA A 89 -13.24 4.45 -1.51
N PHE A 90 -12.56 5.61 -1.42
CA PHE A 90 -11.51 5.95 -2.36
C PHE A 90 -10.28 6.51 -1.66
N PHE A 91 -9.11 6.13 -2.19
CA PHE A 91 -7.82 6.74 -1.92
C PHE A 91 -7.31 7.41 -3.19
N ILE A 92 -7.44 8.74 -3.25
CA ILE A 92 -7.01 9.51 -4.42
C ILE A 92 -5.51 9.75 -4.33
N SER A 93 -4.81 9.41 -5.38
CA SER A 93 -3.36 9.53 -5.43
C SER A 93 -2.92 10.97 -5.68
N ILE A 94 -2.07 11.51 -4.81
CA ILE A 94 -1.48 12.86 -4.91
C ILE A 94 -0.07 12.86 -4.32
N GLU A 95 0.84 13.69 -4.86
CA GLU A 95 2.26 13.69 -4.47
C GLU A 95 2.73 15.05 -3.90
N GLY A 96 1.80 16.00 -3.73
CA GLY A 96 2.05 17.38 -3.30
C GLY A 96 1.21 18.37 -4.09
N ILE A 97 1.43 19.67 -3.85
CA ILE A 97 0.70 20.76 -4.51
C ILE A 97 1.30 21.03 -5.89
N GLY A 98 0.46 21.21 -6.91
CA GLY A 98 0.85 21.65 -8.25
C GLY A 98 1.89 20.74 -8.91
N ASP A 99 3.00 21.34 -9.27
CA ASP A 99 4.11 20.68 -9.99
C ASP A 99 4.63 19.41 -9.28
N ALA A 100 4.56 19.33 -7.95
CA ALA A 100 5.00 18.15 -7.23
C ALA A 100 4.18 16.89 -7.60
N THR A 101 2.90 17.06 -7.92
CA THR A 101 2.07 15.97 -8.46
C THR A 101 2.30 15.77 -9.95
N ASP A 102 2.34 16.84 -10.72
CA ASP A 102 2.48 16.79 -12.18
C ASP A 102 3.83 16.22 -12.62
N ASP A 103 4.92 16.56 -11.94
CA ASP A 103 6.26 16.04 -12.22
C ASP A 103 6.34 14.51 -12.14
N ARG A 104 5.60 13.88 -11.26
CA ARG A 104 5.57 12.44 -11.14
C ARG A 104 4.52 11.78 -12.01
N ARG A 105 3.33 12.40 -12.12
CA ARG A 105 2.13 11.77 -12.70
C ARG A 105 1.80 12.23 -14.10
N GLY A 106 2.35 13.36 -14.53
CA GLY A 106 2.11 14.00 -15.82
C GLY A 106 1.38 15.34 -15.70
N GLU A 107 1.62 16.21 -16.68
CA GLU A 107 1.08 17.57 -16.74
C GLU A 107 -0.46 17.59 -16.64
N GLY A 108 -0.99 18.48 -15.82
CA GLY A 108 -2.42 18.69 -15.59
C GLY A 108 -3.12 17.58 -14.79
N VAL A 109 -2.37 16.63 -14.21
CA VAL A 109 -2.95 15.62 -13.31
C VAL A 109 -3.39 16.26 -12.00
N TYR A 110 -2.62 17.21 -11.47
CA TYR A 110 -2.97 17.91 -10.23
C TYR A 110 -4.36 18.54 -10.33
N ASP A 111 -4.63 19.33 -11.36
CA ASP A 111 -5.92 19.99 -11.52
C ASP A 111 -7.08 19.00 -11.62
N ARG A 112 -6.87 17.87 -12.30
CA ARG A 112 -7.89 16.80 -12.39
C ARG A 112 -8.13 16.12 -11.04
N VAL A 113 -7.08 15.92 -10.26
CA VAL A 113 -7.18 15.37 -8.89
C VAL A 113 -7.96 16.33 -7.99
N MET A 114 -7.66 17.62 -8.02
CA MET A 114 -8.38 18.63 -7.23
C MET A 114 -9.85 18.69 -7.62
N HIS A 115 -10.16 18.69 -8.92
CA HIS A 115 -11.54 18.64 -9.39
C HIS A 115 -12.27 17.37 -8.92
N ALA A 116 -11.62 16.20 -8.96
CA ALA A 116 -12.20 14.95 -8.46
C ALA A 116 -12.52 15.02 -6.96
N MET A 117 -11.61 15.59 -6.14
CA MET A 117 -11.84 15.79 -4.70
C MET A 117 -13.03 16.71 -4.44
N ASP A 118 -13.13 17.84 -5.15
CA ASP A 118 -14.26 18.76 -5.03
C ASP A 118 -15.58 18.10 -5.39
N LEU A 119 -15.63 17.37 -6.50
CA LEU A 119 -16.79 16.60 -6.92
C LEU A 119 -17.21 15.57 -5.86
N MET A 120 -16.27 14.80 -5.33
CA MET A 120 -16.57 13.81 -4.30
C MET A 120 -17.06 14.47 -3.01
N LYS A 121 -16.46 15.59 -2.59
CA LYS A 121 -16.89 16.39 -1.45
C LYS A 121 -18.31 16.90 -1.63
N GLU A 122 -18.63 17.51 -2.78
CA GLU A 122 -19.96 18.03 -3.12
C GLU A 122 -21.03 16.93 -3.12
N ASN A 123 -20.65 15.71 -3.52
CA ASN A 123 -21.52 14.54 -3.51
C ASN A 123 -21.58 13.81 -2.15
N GLY A 124 -20.88 14.29 -1.11
CA GLY A 124 -20.89 13.71 0.22
C GLY A 124 -20.21 12.33 0.30
N LEU A 125 -19.31 12.01 -0.62
CA LEU A 125 -18.62 10.72 -0.67
C LEU A 125 -17.47 10.66 0.33
N LEU A 126 -17.23 9.47 0.90
CA LEU A 126 -16.08 9.21 1.76
C LEU A 126 -14.85 8.93 0.91
N PHE A 127 -13.82 9.73 1.10
CA PHE A 127 -12.53 9.51 0.45
C PHE A 127 -11.36 10.03 1.28
N GLY A 128 -10.21 9.49 0.98
CA GLY A 128 -8.91 9.92 1.49
C GLY A 128 -7.89 10.05 0.38
N THR A 129 -6.64 10.15 0.73
CA THR A 129 -5.52 10.21 -0.23
C THR A 129 -4.54 9.07 -0.04
N SER A 130 -3.92 8.65 -1.14
CA SER A 130 -2.77 7.76 -1.19
C SER A 130 -1.55 8.57 -1.62
N ILE A 131 -0.56 8.64 -0.75
CA ILE A 131 0.61 9.49 -0.93
C ILE A 131 1.86 8.62 -0.90
N CYS A 132 2.56 8.53 -2.03
CA CYS A 132 3.88 7.92 -2.06
C CYS A 132 4.92 8.99 -1.77
N TYR A 133 5.51 8.95 -0.58
CA TYR A 133 6.58 9.86 -0.23
C TYR A 133 7.96 9.34 -0.61
N THR A 134 8.80 10.26 -1.03
CA THR A 134 10.16 10.04 -1.54
C THR A 134 11.15 10.99 -0.85
N SER A 135 12.44 10.79 -1.09
CA SER A 135 13.50 11.74 -0.68
C SER A 135 13.27 13.18 -1.19
N ALA A 136 12.51 13.34 -2.28
CA ALA A 136 12.26 14.63 -2.88
C ALA A 136 11.03 15.39 -2.31
N ASN A 137 9.95 14.67 -1.89
CA ASN A 137 8.69 15.29 -1.53
C ASN A 137 8.26 15.13 -0.06
N TYR A 138 8.99 14.37 0.77
CA TYR A 138 8.58 14.01 2.14
C TYR A 138 8.17 15.21 3.02
N LYS A 139 8.86 16.37 2.91
CA LYS A 139 8.48 17.59 3.63
C LYS A 139 7.24 18.25 3.05
N ALA A 140 7.14 18.29 1.72
CA ALA A 140 6.01 18.93 1.05
C ALA A 140 4.69 18.21 1.37
N VAL A 141 4.68 16.87 1.32
CA VAL A 141 3.46 16.05 1.58
C VAL A 141 3.07 15.94 3.05
N THR A 142 3.87 16.50 3.96
CA THR A 142 3.57 16.58 5.40
C THR A 142 3.53 18.02 5.91
N SER A 143 3.63 19.01 5.02
CA SER A 143 3.53 20.43 5.40
C SER A 143 2.12 20.80 5.88
N ASP A 144 2.02 21.79 6.75
CA ASP A 144 0.71 22.28 7.21
C ASP A 144 -0.14 22.79 6.05
N GLU A 145 0.48 23.48 5.09
CA GLU A 145 -0.18 23.99 3.89
C GLU A 145 -0.84 22.86 3.08
N PHE A 146 -0.10 21.75 2.85
CA PHE A 146 -0.63 20.59 2.14
C PHE A 146 -1.77 19.93 2.92
N MET A 147 -1.60 19.75 4.23
CA MET A 147 -2.65 19.17 5.08
C MET A 147 -3.91 20.02 5.09
N ASP A 148 -3.78 21.33 5.27
CA ASP A 148 -4.92 22.24 5.31
C ASP A 148 -5.65 22.30 3.96
N MET A 149 -4.90 22.26 2.86
CA MET A 149 -5.44 22.12 1.52
C MET A 149 -6.27 20.82 1.39
N LEU A 150 -5.74 19.66 1.74
CA LEU A 150 -6.46 18.39 1.68
C LEU A 150 -7.74 18.40 2.53
N ILE A 151 -7.66 18.90 3.77
CA ILE A 151 -8.81 19.02 4.67
C ILE A 151 -9.87 19.93 4.07
N SER A 152 -9.48 21.06 3.48
CA SER A 152 -10.38 22.01 2.84
C SER A 152 -11.13 21.41 1.65
N HIS A 153 -10.50 20.49 0.92
CA HIS A 153 -11.10 19.71 -0.19
C HIS A 153 -11.87 18.46 0.26
N GLY A 154 -12.02 18.25 1.58
CA GLY A 154 -12.89 17.20 2.11
C GLY A 154 -12.20 15.89 2.43
N VAL A 155 -10.89 15.81 2.29
CA VAL A 155 -10.11 14.61 2.68
C VAL A 155 -10.24 14.38 4.19
N ARG A 156 -10.46 13.11 4.59
CA ARG A 156 -10.64 12.71 5.99
C ARG A 156 -9.55 11.77 6.49
N PHE A 157 -8.83 11.11 5.59
CA PHE A 157 -7.73 10.23 5.92
C PHE A 157 -6.66 10.24 4.83
N ASN A 158 -5.40 10.08 5.24
CA ASN A 158 -4.25 9.92 4.36
C ASN A 158 -3.61 8.56 4.59
N TRP A 159 -3.24 7.90 3.51
CA TRP A 159 -2.43 6.72 3.57
C TRP A 159 -1.07 7.02 2.92
N TYR A 160 -0.05 7.11 3.76
CA TYR A 160 1.33 7.34 3.36
C TYR A 160 2.01 6.00 3.05
N PHE A 161 2.71 5.95 1.92
CA PHE A 161 3.56 4.84 1.52
C PHE A 161 4.97 5.33 1.27
N HIS A 162 5.94 4.73 1.92
CA HIS A 162 7.34 4.90 1.57
C HIS A 162 7.56 4.42 0.14
N TYR A 163 8.36 5.14 -0.65
CA TYR A 163 8.73 4.67 -1.97
C TYR A 163 9.45 3.32 -1.89
N MET A 164 8.93 2.34 -2.58
CA MET A 164 9.50 0.99 -2.66
C MET A 164 10.25 0.85 -3.98
N PRO A 165 11.54 0.45 -3.96
CA PRO A 165 12.38 0.36 -5.16
C PRO A 165 12.12 -0.95 -5.93
N ILE A 166 10.91 -1.12 -6.45
CA ILE A 166 10.44 -2.29 -7.18
C ILE A 166 9.81 -1.88 -8.51
N GLY A 167 9.62 -2.83 -9.40
CA GLY A 167 9.02 -2.61 -10.71
C GLY A 167 9.99 -2.04 -11.74
N ASP A 168 9.47 -1.89 -12.95
CA ASP A 168 10.24 -1.31 -14.06
C ASP A 168 10.59 0.16 -13.76
N GLY A 169 11.89 0.48 -13.85
CA GLY A 169 12.40 1.82 -13.52
C GLY A 169 12.54 2.10 -12.03
N ALA A 170 12.65 1.06 -11.18
CA ALA A 170 12.98 1.23 -9.76
C ALA A 170 14.22 2.12 -9.56
N ASN A 171 14.09 3.18 -8.75
CA ASN A 171 15.15 4.15 -8.50
C ASN A 171 15.43 4.30 -7.01
N VAL A 172 16.57 3.80 -6.54
CA VAL A 172 16.98 3.86 -5.13
C VAL A 172 17.20 5.30 -4.61
N ASP A 173 17.46 6.27 -5.52
CA ASP A 173 17.65 7.68 -5.13
C ASP A 173 16.35 8.33 -4.63
N LEU A 174 15.19 7.72 -4.92
CA LEU A 174 13.90 8.16 -4.41
C LEU A 174 13.61 7.64 -2.99
N MET A 175 14.40 6.71 -2.48
CA MET A 175 14.26 6.22 -1.11
C MET A 175 14.69 7.30 -0.11
N LEU A 176 14.08 7.30 1.07
CA LEU A 176 14.48 8.18 2.15
C LEU A 176 15.82 7.72 2.75
N ASN A 177 16.64 8.66 3.19
CA ASN A 177 17.71 8.34 4.14
C ASN A 177 17.13 8.21 5.58
N ALA A 178 17.98 7.81 6.53
CA ALA A 178 17.55 7.56 7.90
C ALA A 178 16.95 8.81 8.58
N GLU A 179 17.55 9.99 8.40
CA GLU A 179 17.07 11.25 8.98
C GLU A 179 15.70 11.66 8.40
N GLN A 180 15.51 11.46 7.10
CA GLN A 180 14.25 11.75 6.42
C GLN A 180 13.13 10.80 6.88
N ARG A 181 13.46 9.51 7.10
CA ARG A 181 12.50 8.54 7.61
C ARG A 181 12.11 8.83 9.06
N GLU A 182 13.08 9.16 9.90
CA GLU A 182 12.83 9.60 11.28
C GLU A 182 11.92 10.84 11.31
N TYR A 183 12.21 11.84 10.46
CA TYR A 183 11.32 13.00 10.31
C TYR A 183 9.88 12.57 9.97
N MET A 184 9.67 11.63 9.02
CA MET A 184 8.34 11.16 8.65
C MET A 184 7.61 10.52 9.83
N ILE A 185 8.27 9.66 10.60
CA ILE A 185 7.71 9.02 11.79
C ILE A 185 7.17 10.08 12.76
N HIS A 186 8.01 11.03 13.16
CA HIS A 186 7.60 12.07 14.12
C HIS A 186 6.53 13.00 13.54
N ARG A 187 6.67 13.42 12.29
CA ARG A 187 5.74 14.37 11.69
C ARG A 187 4.35 13.79 11.45
N VAL A 188 4.25 12.54 10.99
CA VAL A 188 2.94 11.88 10.82
C VAL A 188 2.25 11.67 12.17
N ARG A 189 3.00 11.28 13.20
CA ARG A 189 2.48 11.17 14.58
C ARG A 189 1.99 12.51 15.14
N GLU A 190 2.72 13.61 14.86
CA GLU A 190 2.29 14.97 15.21
C GLU A 190 0.98 15.35 14.52
N ILE A 191 0.88 15.14 13.20
CA ILE A 191 -0.33 15.47 12.41
C ILE A 191 -1.56 14.75 12.96
N ARG A 192 -1.46 13.45 13.32
CA ARG A 192 -2.59 12.66 13.85
C ARG A 192 -2.77 12.75 15.36
N GLY A 193 -1.94 13.53 16.06
CA GLY A 193 -1.96 13.65 17.51
C GLY A 193 -3.30 14.11 18.07
N PHE A 194 -3.68 13.59 19.24
CA PHE A 194 -4.94 13.94 19.91
C PHE A 194 -4.97 15.38 20.44
N THR A 195 -3.80 15.98 20.69
CA THR A 195 -3.66 17.34 21.17
C THR A 195 -2.87 18.17 20.18
N GLY A 196 -3.55 19.11 19.52
CA GLY A 196 -2.92 19.97 18.50
C GLY A 196 -2.75 19.34 17.13
N GLY A 197 -3.20 18.11 16.93
CA GLY A 197 -3.24 17.45 15.63
C GLY A 197 -4.27 18.05 14.68
N LYS A 198 -4.20 17.67 13.42
CA LYS A 198 -5.16 18.12 12.39
C LYS A 198 -6.36 17.13 12.31
N PRO A 199 -7.57 17.63 11.88
CA PRO A 199 -8.77 16.78 11.77
C PRO A 199 -8.72 15.85 10.54
N ILE A 200 -7.64 15.09 10.42
CA ILE A 200 -7.37 14.12 9.37
C ILE A 200 -6.65 12.92 9.97
N PHE A 201 -7.13 11.72 9.67
CA PHE A 201 -6.47 10.49 10.13
C PHE A 201 -5.35 10.11 9.15
N CYS A 202 -4.14 9.91 9.67
CA CYS A 202 -2.97 9.54 8.87
C CYS A 202 -2.49 8.15 9.24
N ILE A 203 -2.29 7.29 8.23
CA ILE A 203 -1.63 5.98 8.34
C ILE A 203 -0.28 6.10 7.62
N ASP A 204 0.80 5.66 8.24
CA ASP A 204 2.10 5.51 7.61
C ASP A 204 2.43 4.02 7.49
N PHE A 205 2.16 3.44 6.32
CA PHE A 205 2.13 2.00 6.11
C PHE A 205 3.40 1.27 6.57
N GLN A 206 4.58 1.84 6.31
CA GLN A 206 5.85 1.23 6.67
C GLN A 206 6.31 1.57 8.09
N ASN A 207 5.84 2.67 8.68
CA ASN A 207 6.33 3.15 9.97
C ASN A 207 5.35 2.88 11.14
N ASP A 208 4.14 2.45 10.84
CA ASP A 208 3.11 2.12 11.85
C ASP A 208 3.14 0.65 12.30
N GLY A 209 4.24 -0.05 12.06
CA GLY A 209 4.39 -1.47 12.42
C GLY A 209 4.19 -1.76 13.91
N GLU A 210 4.51 -0.82 14.79
CA GLU A 210 4.31 -0.97 16.23
C GLU A 210 2.83 -1.10 16.63
N TYR A 211 1.92 -0.44 15.91
CA TYR A 211 0.47 -0.46 16.20
C TYR A 211 -0.24 -1.71 15.70
N ILE A 212 0.43 -2.49 14.87
CA ILE A 212 -0.15 -3.67 14.21
C ILE A 212 0.70 -4.92 14.40
N ASP A 213 1.65 -4.88 15.34
CA ASP A 213 2.54 -6.00 15.66
C ASP A 213 3.38 -6.47 14.46
N GLY A 214 4.03 -5.53 13.78
CA GLY A 214 4.93 -5.76 12.65
C GLY A 214 4.25 -5.88 11.28
N CYS A 215 4.78 -6.71 10.40
CA CYS A 215 4.28 -6.85 9.03
C CYS A 215 2.94 -7.58 8.95
N ILE A 216 1.98 -7.04 8.19
CA ILE A 216 0.62 -7.60 7.99
C ILE A 216 0.51 -8.54 6.78
N ALA A 217 1.57 -8.65 5.97
CA ALA A 217 1.58 -9.36 4.70
C ALA A 217 1.57 -10.89 4.83
N GLY A 218 1.56 -11.60 3.71
CA GLY A 218 1.63 -13.06 3.65
C GLY A 218 0.39 -13.76 4.19
N GLY A 219 -0.79 -13.14 4.04
CA GLY A 219 -2.06 -13.69 4.50
C GLY A 219 -2.35 -13.52 5.99
N ARG A 220 -1.48 -12.80 6.76
CA ARG A 220 -1.74 -12.51 8.17
C ARG A 220 -2.97 -11.59 8.33
N GLN A 221 -2.98 -10.47 7.65
CA GLN A 221 -4.13 -9.55 7.59
C GLN A 221 -4.44 -9.15 6.15
N TYR A 222 -3.49 -9.32 5.22
CA TYR A 222 -3.71 -9.03 3.83
C TYR A 222 -2.80 -9.87 2.92
N ALA A 223 -3.24 -10.03 1.67
CA ALA A 223 -2.48 -10.58 0.54
C ALA A 223 -2.80 -9.79 -0.71
N HIS A 224 -1.97 -9.91 -1.74
CA HIS A 224 -2.16 -9.27 -3.03
C HIS A 224 -2.42 -10.33 -4.10
N ILE A 225 -3.32 -10.05 -5.04
CA ILE A 225 -3.54 -10.87 -6.23
C ILE A 225 -3.20 -10.02 -7.43
N ASN A 226 -2.19 -10.44 -8.19
CA ASN A 226 -1.72 -9.70 -9.35
C ASN A 226 -2.61 -9.93 -10.58
N PRO A 227 -2.40 -9.17 -11.69
CA PRO A 227 -3.22 -9.30 -12.91
C PRO A 227 -3.15 -10.67 -13.60
N ALA A 228 -2.14 -11.49 -13.31
CA ALA A 228 -1.99 -12.86 -13.82
C ALA A 228 -2.68 -13.91 -12.93
N GLY A 229 -3.22 -13.49 -11.77
CA GLY A 229 -3.87 -14.36 -10.80
C GLY A 229 -2.93 -14.94 -9.75
N ASP A 230 -1.63 -14.58 -9.73
CA ASP A 230 -0.73 -15.03 -8.68
C ASP A 230 -1.07 -14.35 -7.35
N VAL A 231 -1.04 -15.13 -6.28
CA VAL A 231 -1.35 -14.64 -4.93
C VAL A 231 -0.04 -14.38 -4.20
N GLU A 232 0.27 -13.10 -4.05
CA GLU A 232 1.53 -12.56 -3.52
C GLU A 232 1.40 -12.17 -2.05
N PRO A 233 2.48 -12.19 -1.26
CA PRO A 233 2.43 -11.77 0.15
C PRO A 233 2.02 -10.31 0.31
N CYS A 234 2.50 -9.44 -0.58
CA CYS A 234 2.37 -7.99 -0.51
C CYS A 234 2.38 -7.41 -1.92
N VAL A 235 1.71 -6.29 -2.12
CA VAL A 235 1.72 -5.52 -3.38
C VAL A 235 3.15 -5.13 -3.83
N PHE A 236 4.11 -5.16 -2.91
CA PHE A 236 5.51 -4.83 -3.16
C PHE A 236 6.44 -6.06 -3.22
N ILE A 237 5.92 -7.27 -3.10
CA ILE A 237 6.73 -8.52 -3.05
C ILE A 237 6.19 -9.52 -4.05
N HIS A 238 6.87 -9.62 -5.17
CA HIS A 238 6.45 -10.34 -6.38
C HIS A 238 7.00 -11.76 -6.41
N TYR A 239 6.58 -12.59 -5.44
CA TYR A 239 6.88 -14.02 -5.36
C TYR A 239 5.64 -14.79 -4.93
N SER A 240 5.41 -15.98 -5.52
CA SER A 240 4.26 -16.81 -5.19
C SER A 240 4.53 -18.30 -5.44
N ASN A 241 3.70 -19.16 -4.81
CA ASN A 241 3.56 -20.58 -5.11
C ASN A 241 2.15 -20.92 -5.63
N ALA A 242 1.26 -19.93 -5.72
CA ALA A 242 -0.16 -20.20 -5.95
C ALA A 242 -0.81 -19.16 -6.84
N ASN A 243 -1.64 -19.66 -7.75
CA ASN A 243 -2.42 -18.84 -8.66
C ASN A 243 -3.91 -19.14 -8.48
N ILE A 244 -4.76 -18.13 -8.49
CA ILE A 244 -6.21 -18.26 -8.30
C ILE A 244 -6.91 -19.00 -9.45
N HIS A 245 -6.31 -19.08 -10.63
CA HIS A 245 -6.89 -19.85 -11.75
C HIS A 245 -6.82 -21.36 -11.52
N ASP A 246 -5.84 -21.81 -10.71
CA ASP A 246 -5.60 -23.24 -10.47
C ASP A 246 -6.08 -23.71 -9.09
N LYS A 247 -6.30 -22.76 -8.15
CA LYS A 247 -6.59 -23.05 -6.74
C LYS A 247 -7.72 -22.18 -6.21
N SER A 248 -8.39 -22.62 -5.15
CA SER A 248 -9.28 -21.78 -4.37
C SER A 248 -8.52 -20.71 -3.60
N LEU A 249 -9.21 -19.64 -3.21
CA LEU A 249 -8.61 -18.57 -2.39
C LEU A 249 -8.02 -19.12 -1.09
N LEU A 250 -8.71 -20.06 -0.43
CA LEU A 250 -8.21 -20.69 0.79
C LEU A 250 -6.90 -21.46 0.56
N GLU A 251 -6.79 -22.24 -0.50
CA GLU A 251 -5.56 -22.96 -0.85
C GLU A 251 -4.42 -21.98 -1.17
N CYS A 252 -4.73 -20.86 -1.86
CA CYS A 252 -3.76 -19.79 -2.12
C CYS A 252 -3.27 -19.13 -0.83
N LEU A 253 -4.15 -18.84 0.12
CA LEU A 253 -3.78 -18.29 1.43
C LEU A 253 -2.98 -19.26 2.31
N GLN A 254 -3.01 -20.55 1.99
CA GLN A 254 -2.25 -21.61 2.68
C GLN A 254 -0.99 -22.06 1.92
N GLN A 255 -0.56 -21.30 0.93
CA GLN A 255 0.62 -21.62 0.12
C GLN A 255 1.92 -21.69 0.95
N PRO A 256 2.97 -22.41 0.47
CA PRO A 256 4.22 -22.55 1.20
C PRO A 256 4.88 -21.24 1.61
N LEU A 257 4.91 -20.22 0.73
CA LEU A 257 5.50 -18.92 1.04
C LEU A 257 4.77 -18.23 2.21
N PHE A 258 3.43 -18.28 2.24
CA PHE A 258 2.65 -17.67 3.34
C PHE A 258 2.88 -18.41 4.66
N LYS A 259 3.07 -19.72 4.63
CA LYS A 259 3.47 -20.49 5.83
C LYS A 259 4.84 -20.07 6.36
N GLU A 260 5.79 -19.76 5.48
CA GLU A 260 7.09 -19.19 5.90
C GLU A 260 6.94 -17.78 6.49
N TYR A 261 6.06 -16.94 5.92
CA TYR A 261 5.71 -15.65 6.52
C TYR A 261 5.17 -15.80 7.94
N HIS A 262 4.17 -16.65 8.15
CA HIS A 262 3.57 -16.89 9.47
C HIS A 262 4.57 -17.43 10.51
N LYS A 263 5.55 -18.24 10.09
CA LYS A 263 6.60 -18.73 11.00
C LYS A 263 7.61 -17.63 11.37
N GLY A 264 7.85 -16.68 10.47
CA GLY A 264 8.86 -15.65 10.65
C GLY A 264 8.35 -14.37 11.31
N GLN A 265 7.04 -14.14 11.30
CA GLN A 265 6.45 -12.92 11.87
C GLN A 265 6.40 -12.95 13.40
N PRO A 266 6.66 -11.81 14.07
CA PRO A 266 7.20 -10.58 13.49
C PRO A 266 8.66 -10.78 13.02
N PHE A 267 9.00 -10.28 11.83
CA PHE A 267 10.34 -10.45 11.25
C PHE A 267 11.45 -9.74 12.03
N ASN A 268 11.08 -8.82 12.89
CA ASN A 268 11.98 -8.10 13.78
C ASN A 268 11.22 -7.69 15.05
N ASN A 269 11.88 -7.79 16.20
CA ASN A 269 11.30 -7.34 17.47
C ASN A 269 11.17 -5.80 17.54
N ASN A 270 11.99 -5.10 16.78
CA ASN A 270 11.84 -3.67 16.55
C ASN A 270 10.87 -3.45 15.38
N HIS A 271 9.64 -3.08 15.69
CA HIS A 271 8.58 -2.93 14.70
C HIS A 271 8.71 -1.68 13.82
N LEU A 272 9.75 -0.85 14.02
CA LEU A 272 10.18 0.14 13.02
C LEU A 272 10.97 -0.50 11.87
N ARG A 273 11.18 -1.82 11.92
CA ARG A 273 11.84 -2.64 10.90
C ARG A 273 10.97 -3.85 10.50
N PRO A 274 9.69 -3.64 10.13
CA PRO A 274 8.75 -4.76 9.97
C PRO A 274 8.89 -5.54 8.67
N CYS A 275 9.48 -4.96 7.60
CA CYS A 275 9.41 -5.52 6.26
C CYS A 275 10.54 -6.55 6.01
N PRO A 276 10.22 -7.75 5.53
CA PRO A 276 11.22 -8.76 5.21
C PRO A 276 11.99 -8.47 3.91
N MET A 277 11.55 -7.49 3.12
CA MET A 277 12.24 -7.06 1.91
C MET A 277 13.11 -5.82 2.16
N LEU A 278 12.51 -4.77 2.76
CA LEU A 278 13.15 -3.46 2.85
C LEU A 278 14.14 -3.38 4.01
N GLU A 279 13.77 -3.89 5.19
CA GLU A 279 14.57 -3.76 6.42
C GLU A 279 15.29 -5.05 6.83
N ASN A 280 14.82 -6.20 6.35
CA ASN A 280 15.39 -7.52 6.66
C ASN A 280 15.52 -8.37 5.36
N PRO A 281 16.23 -7.87 4.34
CA PRO A 281 16.18 -8.43 2.99
C PRO A 281 16.73 -9.87 2.87
N GLU A 282 17.55 -10.33 3.80
CA GLU A 282 17.99 -11.73 3.90
C GLU A 282 16.81 -12.68 4.14
N LEU A 283 15.81 -12.26 4.95
CA LEU A 283 14.68 -13.10 5.31
C LEU A 283 13.80 -13.43 4.12
N LEU A 284 13.60 -12.47 3.21
CA LEU A 284 12.82 -12.71 2.00
C LEU A 284 13.46 -13.80 1.15
N GLY A 285 14.78 -13.71 0.91
CA GLY A 285 15.52 -14.70 0.13
C GLY A 285 15.44 -16.10 0.73
N GLU A 286 15.57 -16.20 2.04
CA GLU A 286 15.44 -17.47 2.77
C GLU A 286 14.04 -18.07 2.68
N MET A 287 12.99 -17.25 2.85
CA MET A 287 11.60 -17.71 2.75
C MET A 287 11.26 -18.18 1.34
N VAL A 288 11.66 -17.44 0.32
CA VAL A 288 11.47 -17.83 -1.09
C VAL A 288 12.19 -19.15 -1.38
N LYS A 289 13.43 -19.29 -0.95
CA LYS A 289 14.21 -20.52 -1.12
C LYS A 289 13.56 -21.72 -0.41
N ARG A 290 13.16 -21.58 0.86
CA ARG A 290 12.54 -22.67 1.64
C ARG A 290 11.17 -23.07 1.09
N SER A 291 10.39 -22.11 0.63
CA SER A 291 9.06 -22.38 0.07
C SER A 291 9.08 -22.88 -1.37
N GLY A 292 10.17 -22.65 -2.11
CA GLY A 292 10.23 -22.90 -3.54
C GLY A 292 9.35 -21.95 -4.35
N ALA A 293 9.06 -20.74 -3.83
CA ALA A 293 8.31 -19.72 -4.55
C ALA A 293 9.13 -19.22 -5.76
N HIS A 294 8.42 -18.80 -6.80
CA HIS A 294 9.00 -18.20 -8.01
C HIS A 294 8.66 -16.71 -8.10
N SER A 295 9.46 -15.96 -8.86
CA SER A 295 9.17 -14.58 -9.19
C SER A 295 7.89 -14.49 -10.04
N THR A 296 7.03 -13.55 -9.68
CA THR A 296 5.78 -13.23 -10.39
C THR A 296 5.88 -11.93 -11.19
N ASP A 297 7.08 -11.36 -11.28
CA ASP A 297 7.36 -10.22 -12.15
C ASP A 297 7.12 -10.62 -13.61
N MET A 298 6.29 -9.82 -14.29
CA MET A 298 5.78 -10.18 -15.61
C MET A 298 6.66 -9.69 -16.76
N GLN A 299 7.48 -8.68 -16.53
CA GLN A 299 8.37 -8.12 -17.54
C GLN A 299 9.80 -8.62 -17.38
N GLN A 300 10.33 -8.55 -16.16
CA GLN A 300 11.70 -8.96 -15.83
C GLN A 300 11.70 -9.72 -14.50
N PRO A 301 11.56 -11.06 -14.54
CA PRO A 301 11.62 -11.88 -13.33
C PRO A 301 12.88 -11.57 -12.52
N GLU A 302 12.70 -11.07 -11.31
CA GLU A 302 13.78 -10.63 -10.45
C GLU A 302 14.18 -11.74 -9.46
N SER A 303 15.49 -11.94 -9.27
CA SER A 303 15.99 -12.85 -8.26
C SER A 303 15.96 -12.20 -6.87
N THR A 304 15.82 -13.02 -5.83
CA THR A 304 15.94 -12.52 -4.44
C THR A 304 17.31 -11.92 -4.12
N ASP A 305 18.36 -12.33 -4.84
CA ASP A 305 19.70 -11.76 -4.70
C ASP A 305 19.77 -10.33 -5.26
N ASP A 306 19.02 -10.03 -6.33
CA ASP A 306 18.94 -8.68 -6.88
C ASP A 306 18.18 -7.76 -5.92
N VAL A 307 17.05 -8.23 -5.38
CA VAL A 307 16.29 -7.52 -4.34
C VAL A 307 17.16 -7.27 -3.11
N PHE A 308 17.88 -8.28 -2.64
CA PHE A 308 18.80 -8.17 -1.51
C PHE A 308 19.87 -7.08 -1.76
N ARG A 309 20.56 -7.14 -2.90
CA ARG A 309 21.61 -6.14 -3.23
C ARG A 309 21.06 -4.72 -3.28
N ARG A 310 19.81 -4.55 -3.71
CA ARG A 310 19.15 -3.24 -3.80
C ARG A 310 18.69 -2.73 -2.43
N CYS A 311 18.15 -3.57 -1.57
CA CYS A 311 17.56 -3.17 -0.29
C CYS A 311 18.57 -3.16 0.87
N ARG A 312 19.64 -3.97 0.83
CA ARG A 312 20.60 -4.11 1.91
C ARG A 312 21.25 -2.79 2.35
N PRO A 313 21.74 -1.91 1.45
CA PRO A 313 22.31 -0.62 1.85
C PRO A 313 21.32 0.25 2.63
N TYR A 314 20.05 0.21 2.25
CA TYR A 314 18.99 0.92 2.97
C TYR A 314 18.76 0.34 4.37
N ALA A 315 18.66 -0.97 4.49
CA ALA A 315 18.49 -1.65 5.77
C ALA A 315 19.65 -1.33 6.73
N ASP A 316 20.88 -1.35 6.24
CA ASP A 316 22.09 -1.03 7.02
C ASP A 316 22.09 0.43 7.51
N GLN A 317 21.66 1.36 6.66
CA GLN A 317 21.57 2.78 7.00
C GLN A 317 20.46 3.06 8.02
N TRP A 318 19.30 2.39 7.89
CA TRP A 318 18.15 2.61 8.76
C TRP A 318 18.31 1.96 10.15
N THR A 319 18.94 0.80 10.23
CA THR A 319 19.05 0.02 11.46
C THR A 319 19.50 0.83 12.68
N PRO A 320 20.59 1.62 12.66
CA PRO A 320 21.03 2.35 13.86
C PRO A 320 19.99 3.37 14.36
N SER A 321 19.31 4.06 13.45
CA SER A 321 18.26 5.02 13.82
C SER A 321 17.03 4.32 14.37
N ALA A 322 16.61 3.22 13.74
CA ALA A 322 15.48 2.43 14.20
C ALA A 322 15.71 1.86 15.61
N GLU A 323 16.91 1.32 15.89
CA GLU A 323 17.25 0.79 17.21
C GLU A 323 17.25 1.89 18.28
N ARG A 324 17.84 3.06 17.98
CA ARG A 324 17.84 4.19 18.89
C ARG A 324 16.43 4.69 19.20
N ILE A 325 15.60 4.92 18.19
CA ILE A 325 14.21 5.40 18.37
C ILE A 325 13.42 4.37 19.18
N TRP A 326 13.56 3.09 18.86
CA TRP A 326 12.84 2.02 19.55
C TRP A 326 13.21 1.94 21.03
N GLU A 327 14.49 2.05 21.37
CA GLU A 327 15.01 2.03 22.73
C GLU A 327 14.54 3.27 23.55
N GLU A 328 14.54 4.46 22.90
CA GLU A 328 14.04 5.71 23.51
C GLU A 328 12.54 5.63 23.84
N GLU A 329 11.74 5.02 22.94
CA GLU A 329 10.27 4.91 23.10
C GLU A 329 9.85 3.71 23.96
N HIS A 330 10.69 2.67 24.06
CA HIS A 330 10.40 1.43 24.81
C HIS A 330 11.55 1.10 25.79
N PRO A 331 11.85 1.97 26.75
CA PRO A 331 12.98 1.78 27.65
C PRO A 331 12.83 0.48 28.47
N GLY A 332 13.82 -0.41 28.35
CA GLY A 332 13.87 -1.69 29.05
C GLY A 332 13.05 -2.83 28.42
N CYS A 333 12.44 -2.63 27.25
CA CYS A 333 11.78 -3.68 26.51
C CYS A 333 12.78 -4.46 25.65
N THR A 334 13.19 -5.64 26.12
CA THR A 334 14.10 -6.52 25.37
C THR A 334 13.40 -7.43 24.37
N SER A 335 12.05 -7.55 24.44
CA SER A 335 11.20 -8.19 23.41
C SER A 335 9.74 -7.81 23.64
N CYS A 336 8.98 -7.49 22.57
CA CYS A 336 7.53 -7.23 22.65
C CYS A 336 6.70 -8.41 23.17
N ALA A 337 7.21 -9.62 23.12
CA ALA A 337 6.52 -10.81 23.65
C ALA A 337 6.34 -10.82 25.18
N SER A 338 6.99 -9.91 25.91
CA SER A 338 6.96 -9.86 27.39
C SER A 338 6.28 -8.63 28.01
N CYS A 339 5.83 -7.68 27.18
CA CYS A 339 5.19 -6.45 27.68
C CYS A 339 3.66 -6.59 27.78
N SER A 340 3.16 -7.08 28.92
CA SER A 340 1.72 -7.08 29.27
C SER A 340 1.12 -5.67 29.53
N GLY A 341 1.82 -4.60 29.13
CA GLY A 341 1.44 -3.21 29.36
C GLY A 341 1.26 -2.34 28.11
N CYS A 342 1.42 -2.90 26.91
CA CYS A 342 1.22 -2.19 25.64
C CYS A 342 -0.09 -2.68 24.96
N ALA A 343 -1.22 -2.56 25.65
CA ALA A 343 -2.55 -2.78 25.11
C ALA A 343 -3.35 -1.49 25.17
#